data_11a46430d09b9da4ae641fa43afe6978
#
_entry.id   11a46430d09b9da4ae641fa43afe6978
#
_cell.length_a   1.000
_cell.length_b   1.000
_cell.length_c   1.000
_cell.angle_alpha   90.00
_cell.angle_beta   90.00
_cell.angle_gamma   90.00
#
_symmetry.space_group_name_H-M   'P 1'
#
loop_
_entity.id
_entity.type
_entity.pdbx_description
1 polymer ?
#
loop_
_entity_poly.entity_id
_entity_poly.type
_entity_poly.pdbx_seq_one_letter_code
_entity_poly.pdbx_strand_id
1 'polypeptide(L)'
;MNDERGSLYIADAIIALSILFVAMLMLNTLISIPNPTYSDNAHDSKNAQDIMEILSGKVDFNDKTFLSEITAILKDNKNSKKSVLEVSEICGNKFDELKIKNYRFIETNHLKSKVLASSGDFSKAENLSVATRNYGDYSYTLYVW
;
A
#
# COMPACT_ATOMS: atom_id res chain seq x y z
N MET A 1 -55.21 32.20 31.81
CA MET A 1 -53.74 32.01 32.06
C MET A 1 -53.15 31.28 30.92
N ASN A 2 -52.43 31.97 30.07
CA ASN A 2 -51.80 31.35 28.91
C ASN A 2 -50.66 30.46 29.39
N ASP A 3 -50.66 29.25 28.89
CA ASP A 3 -49.66 28.22 29.26
C ASP A 3 -48.31 28.53 28.54
N GLU A 4 -47.65 29.61 29.01
CA GLU A 4 -46.35 30.05 28.52
C GLU A 4 -45.26 29.02 28.77
N ARG A 5 -45.45 28.12 29.74
CA ARG A 5 -44.48 27.05 30.03
C ARG A 5 -44.51 25.95 28.98
N GLY A 6 -45.68 25.63 28.43
CA GLY A 6 -45.80 24.64 27.36
C GLY A 6 -45.09 25.07 26.07
N SER A 7 -45.16 26.35 25.70
CA SER A 7 -44.49 26.85 24.50
C SER A 7 -42.97 26.88 24.62
N LEU A 8 -42.42 27.12 25.80
CA LEU A 8 -40.98 27.07 26.05
C LEU A 8 -40.43 25.67 25.91
N TYR A 9 -41.11 24.64 26.38
CA TYR A 9 -40.68 23.24 26.23
C TYR A 9 -40.72 22.79 24.76
N ILE A 10 -41.71 23.25 23.99
CA ILE A 10 -41.80 22.97 22.57
C ILE A 10 -40.64 23.62 21.77
N ALA A 11 -40.36 24.90 22.11
CA ALA A 11 -39.25 25.61 21.48
C ALA A 11 -37.88 24.94 21.78
N ASP A 12 -37.66 24.52 23.02
CA ASP A 12 -36.44 23.84 23.46
C ASP A 12 -36.29 22.48 22.76
N ALA A 13 -37.38 21.72 22.64
CA ALA A 13 -37.39 20.46 21.92
C ALA A 13 -37.06 20.64 20.42
N ILE A 14 -37.57 21.69 19.76
CA ILE A 14 -37.29 21.99 18.36
C ILE A 14 -35.80 22.35 18.15
N ILE A 15 -35.25 23.17 19.07
CA ILE A 15 -33.85 23.56 19.05
C ILE A 15 -32.94 22.31 19.21
N ALA A 16 -33.23 21.47 20.19
CA ALA A 16 -32.49 20.25 20.44
C ALA A 16 -32.52 19.29 19.22
N LEU A 17 -33.71 19.14 18.62
CA LEU A 17 -33.87 18.31 17.41
C LEU A 17 -33.07 18.86 16.21
N SER A 18 -33.08 20.20 16.07
CA SER A 18 -32.32 20.87 14.99
C SER A 18 -30.81 20.69 15.16
N ILE A 19 -30.30 20.80 16.38
CA ILE A 19 -28.88 20.57 16.67
C ILE A 19 -28.51 19.13 16.39
N LEU A 20 -29.32 18.16 16.76
CA LEU A 20 -29.09 16.74 16.50
C LEU A 20 -29.10 16.44 15.01
N PHE A 21 -30.00 17.09 14.25
CA PHE A 21 -30.05 16.91 12.78
C PHE A 21 -28.80 17.49 12.10
N VAL A 22 -28.35 18.68 12.52
CA VAL A 22 -27.11 19.28 12.00
C VAL A 22 -25.89 18.42 12.35
N ALA A 23 -25.82 17.89 13.59
CA ALA A 23 -24.74 16.98 14.00
C ALA A 23 -24.73 15.68 13.14
N MET A 24 -25.91 15.13 12.84
CA MET A 24 -26.05 13.94 12.00
C MET A 24 -25.63 14.21 10.55
N LEU A 25 -25.93 15.39 10.00
CA LEU A 25 -25.47 15.82 8.68
C LEU A 25 -23.95 16.01 8.65
N MET A 26 -23.36 16.59 9.70
CA MET A 26 -21.92 16.76 9.79
C MET A 26 -21.19 15.40 9.91
N LEU A 27 -21.72 14.46 10.67
CA LEU A 27 -21.19 13.11 10.73
C LEU A 27 -21.22 12.41 9.37
N ASN A 28 -22.30 12.54 8.61
CA ASN A 28 -22.40 11.98 7.27
C ASN A 28 -21.40 12.59 6.28
N THR A 29 -21.07 13.88 6.41
CA THR A 29 -20.05 14.52 5.56
C THR A 29 -18.62 14.18 5.98
N LEU A 30 -18.38 13.92 7.27
CA LEU A 30 -17.07 13.48 7.79
C LEU A 30 -16.80 11.98 7.54
N ILE A 31 -17.85 11.16 7.42
CA ILE A 31 -17.78 9.73 7.08
C ILE A 31 -17.92 9.52 5.55
N SER A 32 -17.77 10.54 4.75
CA SER A 32 -17.41 10.32 3.33
C SER A 32 -15.98 9.78 3.28
N ILE A 33 -15.82 8.54 3.73
CA ILE A 33 -14.72 7.70 3.28
C ILE A 33 -14.87 7.74 1.77
N PRO A 34 -13.91 8.30 1.00
CA PRO A 34 -13.95 8.11 -0.43
C PRO A 34 -13.99 6.59 -0.59
N ASN A 35 -15.14 6.06 -1.02
CA ASN A 35 -15.16 4.70 -1.56
C ASN A 35 -14.00 4.70 -2.53
N PRO A 36 -13.00 3.81 -2.35
CA PRO A 36 -12.05 3.61 -3.42
C PRO A 36 -12.94 3.29 -4.63
N THR A 37 -13.00 4.22 -5.57
CA THR A 37 -13.63 3.96 -6.85
C THR A 37 -12.73 2.88 -7.44
N TYR A 38 -13.08 1.63 -7.16
CA TYR A 38 -12.61 0.51 -7.96
C TYR A 38 -13.19 0.81 -9.34
N SER A 39 -12.40 1.51 -10.15
CA SER A 39 -12.69 1.55 -11.56
C SER A 39 -12.62 0.08 -11.99
N ASP A 40 -13.70 -0.44 -12.52
CA ASP A 40 -13.82 -1.82 -13.04
C ASP A 40 -12.82 -2.14 -14.17
N ASN A 41 -11.89 -1.22 -14.46
CA ASN A 41 -10.73 -1.42 -15.32
C ASN A 41 -9.49 -1.95 -14.58
N ALA A 42 -9.60 -2.27 -13.27
CA ALA A 42 -8.53 -2.89 -12.48
C ALA A 42 -8.51 -4.42 -12.59
N HIS A 43 -8.98 -4.99 -13.67
CA HIS A 43 -8.62 -6.35 -14.03
C HIS A 43 -7.14 -6.34 -14.43
N ASP A 44 -6.29 -6.85 -13.54
CA ASP A 44 -4.89 -7.26 -13.66
C ASP A 44 -3.75 -6.33 -13.19
N SER A 45 -3.96 -5.13 -12.71
CA SER A 45 -2.84 -4.40 -12.10
C SER A 45 -2.77 -4.65 -10.59
N LYS A 46 -2.06 -5.71 -10.17
CA LYS A 46 -1.66 -5.85 -8.77
C LYS A 46 -0.95 -4.58 -8.35
N ASN A 47 -1.47 -3.89 -7.34
CA ASN A 47 -0.85 -2.67 -6.81
C ASN A 47 0.52 -3.03 -6.19
N ALA A 48 1.51 -2.15 -6.30
CA ALA A 48 2.82 -2.36 -5.68
C ALA A 48 2.72 -2.68 -4.19
N GLN A 49 1.74 -2.12 -3.50
CA GLN A 49 1.46 -2.38 -2.09
C GLN A 49 1.08 -3.84 -1.84
N ASP A 50 0.15 -4.40 -2.62
CA ASP A 50 -0.32 -5.78 -2.48
C ASP A 50 0.82 -6.77 -2.75
N ILE A 51 1.63 -6.50 -3.78
CA ILE A 51 2.80 -7.30 -4.10
C ILE A 51 3.81 -7.28 -2.97
N MET A 52 4.11 -6.10 -2.43
CA MET A 52 5.06 -5.97 -1.32
C MET A 52 4.54 -6.63 -0.03
N GLU A 53 3.23 -6.71 0.17
CA GLU A 53 2.64 -7.47 1.28
C GLU A 53 2.86 -8.98 1.11
N ILE A 54 2.70 -9.51 -0.10
CA ILE A 54 3.03 -10.90 -0.43
C ILE A 54 4.52 -11.17 -0.20
N LEU A 55 5.41 -10.31 -0.71
CA LEU A 55 6.86 -10.47 -0.58
C LEU A 55 7.35 -10.36 0.88
N SER A 56 6.64 -9.59 1.71
CA SER A 56 6.95 -9.42 3.13
C SER A 56 6.33 -10.48 4.05
N GLY A 57 5.56 -11.44 3.48
CA GLY A 57 4.97 -12.56 4.22
C GLY A 57 3.76 -12.19 5.08
N LYS A 58 3.12 -11.05 4.86
CA LYS A 58 1.90 -10.70 5.60
C LYS A 58 0.70 -11.58 5.23
N VAL A 59 0.76 -12.22 4.06
CA VAL A 59 -0.31 -13.08 3.52
C VAL A 59 -0.03 -14.56 3.79
N ASP A 60 1.25 -14.96 3.85
CA ASP A 60 1.67 -16.33 4.15
C ASP A 60 2.39 -16.38 5.50
N PHE A 61 1.83 -17.14 6.45
CA PHE A 61 2.39 -17.35 7.81
C PHE A 61 3.66 -18.23 7.82
N ASN A 62 4.42 -18.29 6.73
CA ASN A 62 5.68 -18.99 6.69
C ASN A 62 6.78 -18.16 7.35
N ASP A 63 7.59 -18.82 8.20
CA ASP A 63 8.70 -18.20 8.96
C ASP A 63 9.80 -17.56 8.09
N LYS A 64 9.83 -17.85 6.79
CA LYS A 64 10.76 -17.28 5.81
C LYS A 64 10.02 -16.48 4.75
N THR A 65 10.10 -15.18 4.86
CA THR A 65 9.55 -14.29 3.84
C THR A 65 10.53 -14.14 2.68
N PHE A 66 10.03 -13.82 1.49
CA PHE A 66 10.89 -13.56 0.33
C PHE A 66 11.94 -12.46 0.63
N LEU A 67 11.51 -11.36 1.29
CA LEU A 67 12.45 -10.30 1.66
C LEU A 67 13.51 -10.78 2.66
N SER A 68 13.17 -11.72 3.55
CA SER A 68 14.15 -12.29 4.48
C SER A 68 15.20 -13.12 3.77
N GLU A 69 14.77 -13.90 2.77
CA GLU A 69 15.66 -14.76 1.99
C GLU A 69 16.69 -13.95 1.20
N ILE A 70 16.23 -12.98 0.39
CA ILE A 70 17.14 -12.14 -0.39
C ILE A 70 18.05 -11.29 0.49
N THR A 71 17.55 -10.82 1.65
CA THR A 71 18.36 -10.07 2.61
C THR A 71 19.47 -10.94 3.22
N ALA A 72 19.17 -12.20 3.58
CA ALA A 72 20.16 -13.14 4.11
C ALA A 72 21.29 -13.38 3.08
N ILE A 73 20.94 -13.64 1.81
CA ILE A 73 21.93 -13.83 0.75
C ILE A 73 22.84 -12.60 0.58
N LEU A 74 22.26 -11.40 0.59
CA LEU A 74 23.03 -10.15 0.47
C LEU A 74 23.94 -9.93 1.68
N LYS A 75 23.44 -10.13 2.90
CA LYS A 75 24.14 -9.91 4.15
C LYS A 75 25.28 -10.89 4.34
N ASP A 76 25.02 -12.18 4.17
CA ASP A 76 25.99 -13.25 4.38
C ASP A 76 27.18 -13.15 3.42
N ASN A 77 26.93 -12.67 2.22
CA ASN A 77 27.95 -12.45 1.19
C ASN A 77 28.45 -10.98 1.11
N LYS A 78 28.20 -10.17 2.14
CA LYS A 78 28.67 -8.77 2.26
C LYS A 78 28.36 -7.93 0.99
N ASN A 79 27.17 -8.10 0.42
CA ASN A 79 26.74 -7.39 -0.78
C ASN A 79 27.69 -7.54 -1.98
N SER A 80 28.32 -8.70 -2.12
CA SER A 80 29.24 -8.98 -3.21
C SER A 80 28.53 -8.91 -4.58
N LYS A 81 29.27 -8.65 -5.65
CA LYS A 81 28.69 -8.64 -7.00
C LYS A 81 28.00 -9.97 -7.35
N LYS A 82 28.54 -11.09 -6.84
CA LYS A 82 27.97 -12.42 -7.07
C LYS A 82 26.62 -12.56 -6.36
N SER A 83 26.52 -12.17 -5.09
CA SER A 83 25.25 -12.24 -4.35
C SER A 83 24.18 -11.30 -4.91
N VAL A 84 24.58 -10.13 -5.41
CA VAL A 84 23.64 -9.22 -6.09
C VAL A 84 23.09 -9.83 -7.38
N LEU A 85 23.91 -10.53 -8.17
CA LEU A 85 23.45 -11.24 -9.37
C LEU A 85 22.52 -12.39 -9.02
N GLU A 86 22.87 -13.20 -8.03
CA GLU A 86 22.04 -14.29 -7.52
C GLU A 86 20.67 -13.78 -7.05
N VAL A 87 20.65 -12.72 -6.24
CA VAL A 87 19.40 -12.09 -5.79
C VAL A 87 18.61 -11.49 -6.96
N SER A 88 19.28 -10.94 -7.97
CA SER A 88 18.61 -10.42 -9.17
C SER A 88 17.88 -11.54 -9.94
N GLU A 89 18.49 -12.71 -10.05
CA GLU A 89 17.87 -13.88 -10.69
C GLU A 89 16.66 -14.39 -9.88
N ILE A 90 16.82 -14.51 -8.55
CA ILE A 90 15.74 -14.92 -7.65
C ILE A 90 14.57 -13.93 -7.73
N CYS A 91 14.85 -12.63 -7.73
CA CYS A 91 13.82 -11.60 -7.86
C CYS A 91 13.10 -11.68 -9.22
N GLY A 92 13.82 -11.83 -10.30
CA GLY A 92 13.25 -11.99 -11.65
C GLY A 92 12.27 -13.17 -11.71
N ASN A 93 12.71 -14.33 -11.26
CA ASN A 93 11.88 -15.54 -11.22
C ASN A 93 10.61 -15.34 -10.36
N LYS A 94 10.75 -14.66 -9.22
CA LYS A 94 9.59 -14.38 -8.33
C LYS A 94 8.57 -13.45 -8.98
N PHE A 95 8.99 -12.39 -9.65
CA PHE A 95 8.08 -11.49 -10.34
C PHE A 95 7.43 -12.13 -11.57
N ASP A 96 8.12 -13.04 -12.26
CA ASP A 96 7.57 -13.86 -13.35
C ASP A 96 6.50 -14.84 -12.82
N GLU A 97 6.76 -15.49 -11.67
CA GLU A 97 5.77 -16.34 -10.98
C GLU A 97 4.50 -15.54 -10.62
N LEU A 98 4.66 -14.30 -10.13
CA LEU A 98 3.57 -13.39 -9.81
C LEU A 98 2.89 -12.81 -11.05
N LYS A 99 3.40 -13.08 -12.26
CA LYS A 99 2.90 -12.60 -13.56
C LYS A 99 2.85 -11.08 -13.67
N ILE A 100 3.83 -10.39 -13.10
CA ILE A 100 3.92 -8.93 -13.15
C ILE A 100 4.73 -8.54 -14.38
N LYS A 101 4.13 -7.79 -15.31
CA LYS A 101 4.74 -7.47 -16.60
C LYS A 101 5.64 -6.24 -16.57
N ASN A 102 5.20 -5.20 -15.83
CA ASN A 102 5.86 -3.90 -15.82
C ASN A 102 6.24 -3.55 -14.39
N TYR A 103 7.50 -3.70 -14.03
CA TYR A 103 7.97 -3.44 -12.68
C TYR A 103 9.45 -3.05 -12.65
N ARG A 104 9.83 -2.40 -11.56
CA ARG A 104 11.22 -2.15 -11.16
C ARG A 104 11.34 -2.34 -9.66
N PHE A 105 12.19 -3.27 -9.25
CA PHE A 105 12.46 -3.59 -7.85
C PHE A 105 13.89 -3.19 -7.51
N ILE A 106 14.05 -2.34 -6.51
CA ILE A 106 15.35 -1.77 -6.13
C ILE A 106 15.61 -1.95 -4.64
N GLU A 107 16.88 -2.07 -4.26
CA GLU A 107 17.35 -1.90 -2.90
C GLU A 107 17.96 -0.48 -2.76
N THR A 108 17.44 0.32 -1.81
CA THR A 108 17.71 1.76 -1.76
C THR A 108 18.74 2.16 -0.72
N ASN A 109 19.03 1.31 0.27
CA ASN A 109 19.92 1.65 1.39
C ASN A 109 21.36 1.14 1.17
N HIS A 110 21.59 -0.16 1.27
CA HIS A 110 22.92 -0.74 1.23
C HIS A 110 23.53 -0.82 -0.17
N LEU A 111 22.71 -1.01 -1.18
CA LEU A 111 23.15 -1.12 -2.59
C LEU A 111 23.02 0.20 -3.36
N LYS A 112 22.76 1.31 -2.68
CA LYS A 112 22.69 2.66 -3.29
C LYS A 112 21.71 2.74 -4.46
N SER A 113 20.48 2.33 -4.24
CA SER A 113 19.42 2.29 -5.25
C SER A 113 19.72 1.36 -6.42
N LYS A 114 20.35 0.23 -6.13
CA LYS A 114 20.61 -0.81 -7.14
C LYS A 114 19.33 -1.46 -7.57
N VAL A 115 19.11 -1.53 -8.90
CA VAL A 115 18.03 -2.33 -9.49
C VAL A 115 18.39 -3.80 -9.31
N LEU A 116 17.53 -4.55 -8.62
CA LEU A 116 17.64 -5.99 -8.43
C LEU A 116 16.92 -6.74 -9.55
N ALA A 117 15.71 -6.28 -9.92
CA ALA A 117 14.99 -6.85 -11.05
C ALA A 117 14.12 -5.77 -11.70
N SER A 118 13.90 -5.87 -13.00
CA SER A 118 13.01 -4.96 -13.73
C SER A 118 12.53 -5.60 -15.02
N SER A 119 11.30 -5.26 -15.41
CA SER A 119 10.70 -5.61 -16.69
C SER A 119 9.84 -4.46 -17.18
N GLY A 120 9.71 -4.32 -18.48
CA GLY A 120 8.99 -3.23 -19.12
C GLY A 120 9.80 -1.94 -19.28
N ASP A 121 9.20 -0.97 -20.00
CA ASP A 121 9.82 0.33 -20.28
C ASP A 121 9.27 1.40 -19.33
N PHE A 122 10.09 1.80 -18.36
CA PHE A 122 9.72 2.76 -17.35
C PHE A 122 9.38 4.14 -17.92
N SER A 123 9.92 4.50 -19.08
CA SER A 123 9.65 5.79 -19.73
C SER A 123 8.21 5.92 -20.25
N LYS A 124 7.51 4.79 -20.39
CA LYS A 124 6.12 4.70 -20.86
C LYS A 124 5.11 4.51 -19.72
N ALA A 125 5.56 4.64 -18.47
CA ALA A 125 4.66 4.49 -17.32
C ALA A 125 3.68 5.65 -17.24
N GLU A 126 2.39 5.38 -17.48
CA GLU A 126 1.32 6.37 -17.33
C GLU A 126 0.78 6.41 -15.90
N ASN A 127 0.64 5.24 -15.27
CA ASN A 127 0.19 5.09 -13.89
C ASN A 127 1.25 4.34 -13.08
N LEU A 128 1.80 5.00 -12.08
CA LEU A 128 2.87 4.44 -11.27
C LEU A 128 2.39 4.14 -9.85
N SER A 129 2.44 2.88 -9.47
CA SER A 129 2.24 2.44 -8.09
C SER A 129 3.60 2.19 -7.44
N VAL A 130 3.81 2.68 -6.23
CA VAL A 130 5.08 2.57 -5.51
C VAL A 130 4.84 2.07 -4.10
N ALA A 131 5.63 1.10 -3.68
CA ALA A 131 5.62 0.62 -2.30
C ALA A 131 7.03 0.36 -1.81
N THR A 132 7.29 0.70 -0.54
CA THR A 132 8.57 0.46 0.12
C THR A 132 8.37 -0.39 1.37
N ARG A 133 9.27 -1.34 1.60
CA ARG A 133 9.33 -2.15 2.81
C ARG A 133 10.78 -2.28 3.28
N ASN A 134 10.93 -2.18 4.59
CA ASN A 134 12.21 -2.41 5.23
C ASN A 134 12.26 -3.84 5.79
N TYR A 135 13.40 -4.49 5.63
CA TYR A 135 13.70 -5.76 6.28
C TYR A 135 15.12 -5.69 6.87
N GLY A 136 15.19 -5.66 8.19
CA GLY A 136 16.44 -5.35 8.89
C GLY A 136 16.96 -3.96 8.47
N ASP A 137 18.20 -3.90 8.03
CA ASP A 137 18.86 -2.67 7.59
C ASP A 137 18.66 -2.40 6.09
N TYR A 138 17.98 -3.29 5.37
CA TYR A 138 17.74 -3.16 3.94
C TYR A 138 16.38 -2.51 3.67
N SER A 139 16.33 -1.69 2.63
CA SER A 139 15.10 -1.01 2.19
C SER A 139 14.81 -1.33 0.73
N TYR A 140 13.69 -1.99 0.51
CA TYR A 140 13.26 -2.42 -0.83
C TYR A 140 12.11 -1.57 -1.32
N THR A 141 12.23 -1.05 -2.54
CA THR A 141 11.18 -0.28 -3.20
C THR A 141 10.78 -0.96 -4.49
N LEU A 142 9.48 -1.16 -4.65
CA LEU A 142 8.85 -1.71 -5.85
C LEU A 142 8.07 -0.62 -6.56
N TYR A 143 8.31 -0.48 -7.84
CA TYR A 143 7.54 0.32 -8.79
C TYR A 143 6.79 -0.63 -9.70
N VAL A 144 5.51 -0.37 -9.95
CA VAL A 144 4.65 -1.14 -10.87
C VAL A 144 3.87 -0.14 -11.73
N TRP A 145 3.75 -0.38 -13.03
CA TRP A 145 3.04 0.49 -13.97
C TRP A 145 2.32 -0.28 -15.09
#